data_4d53b8fe98da6b61a6e9c28312f46df4
#
_entry.id   4d53b8fe98da6b61a6e9c28312f46df4
#
_cell.length_a   1.000
_cell.length_b   1.000
_cell.length_c   1.000
_cell.angle_alpha   90.00
_cell.angle_beta   90.00
_cell.angle_gamma   90.00
#
_symmetry.space_group_name_H-M   'P 1'
#
loop_
_entity.id
_entity.type
_entity.pdbx_description
1 polymer ?
#
loop_
_entity_poly.entity_id
_entity_poly.type
_entity_poly.pdbx_seq_one_letter_code
_entity_poly.pdbx_strand_id
1 'polypeptide(L)'
;IMRSYSGWQEADFIKFKAWIADVFYPHITKFLSTHNGNECALHYWLNWDLSAMTALLSIGILADDNFKINEAIQYFKFGIGSGNIGNGVPFIHLDPDSNEMLGQCQESGRDQGHATLCVSLLGTFCQMAKNVGEDLFIFDDGRALAMCEYVAKYNIGGAETGSSSASWKMTGFRYTDNDLPYTTYTNCSGSWDTISAQERREGKDSRGEVRPAWELVNRLAQDYGKSSIYAKMWVDKMRENASRGNSDGGAGDYGPNSGGYDQLGFGTLMFAKE
;
A
#
# COMPACT_ATOMS: atom_id res chain seq x y z
N ILE A 1 -9.67 5.81 -18.82
CA ILE A 1 -9.96 4.74 -19.81
C ILE A 1 -11.45 4.46 -19.85
N MET A 2 -12.10 4.08 -18.73
CA MET A 2 -13.53 3.73 -18.70
C MET A 2 -14.43 4.83 -19.24
N ARG A 3 -14.17 6.08 -18.91
CA ARG A 3 -14.99 7.25 -19.31
C ARG A 3 -14.91 7.57 -20.81
N SER A 4 -13.80 7.29 -21.46
CA SER A 4 -13.57 7.56 -22.88
C SER A 4 -13.78 6.34 -23.77
N TYR A 5 -14.23 5.21 -23.22
CA TYR A 5 -14.47 4.01 -23.99
C TYR A 5 -15.71 4.15 -24.87
N SER A 6 -15.52 4.14 -26.19
CA SER A 6 -16.60 4.36 -27.15
C SER A 6 -17.67 3.24 -27.17
N GLY A 7 -17.41 2.09 -26.53
CA GLY A 7 -18.39 1.00 -26.39
C GLY A 7 -19.43 1.22 -25.27
N TRP A 8 -19.23 2.22 -24.40
CA TRP A 8 -20.26 2.59 -23.43
C TRP A 8 -21.45 3.26 -24.11
N GLN A 9 -22.65 2.76 -23.82
CA GLN A 9 -23.84 3.57 -24.04
C GLN A 9 -23.92 4.61 -22.91
N GLU A 10 -24.10 5.87 -23.25
CA GLU A 10 -24.10 6.96 -22.25
C GLU A 10 -25.09 6.72 -21.10
N ALA A 11 -26.28 6.24 -21.41
CA ALA A 11 -27.30 5.92 -20.41
C ALA A 11 -26.84 4.82 -19.42
N ASP A 12 -26.08 3.85 -19.88
CA ASP A 12 -25.58 2.78 -19.02
C ASP A 12 -24.41 3.27 -18.16
N PHE A 13 -23.56 4.12 -18.69
CA PHE A 13 -22.50 4.76 -17.91
C PHE A 13 -23.05 5.67 -16.81
N ILE A 14 -24.10 6.44 -17.09
CA ILE A 14 -24.81 7.25 -16.08
C ILE A 14 -25.37 6.36 -14.97
N LYS A 15 -26.07 5.26 -15.31
CA LYS A 15 -26.58 4.30 -14.33
C LYS A 15 -25.49 3.66 -13.51
N PHE A 16 -24.38 3.27 -14.14
CA PHE A 16 -23.22 2.71 -13.45
C PHE A 16 -22.62 3.68 -12.43
N LYS A 17 -22.42 4.95 -12.80
CA LYS A 17 -21.96 5.99 -11.86
C LYS A 17 -22.90 6.16 -10.69
N ALA A 18 -24.19 6.26 -10.97
CA ALA A 18 -25.22 6.38 -9.92
C ALA A 18 -25.19 5.16 -8.98
N TRP A 19 -25.17 3.95 -9.53
CA TRP A 19 -25.09 2.75 -8.72
C TRP A 19 -23.87 2.71 -7.81
N ILE A 20 -22.68 3.04 -8.32
CA ILE A 20 -21.44 3.09 -7.52
C ILE A 20 -21.58 4.14 -6.40
N ALA A 21 -22.06 5.33 -6.72
CA ALA A 21 -22.21 6.41 -5.74
C ALA A 21 -23.33 6.13 -4.70
N ASP A 22 -24.46 5.59 -5.11
CA ASP A 22 -25.61 5.39 -4.23
C ASP A 22 -25.45 4.16 -3.32
N VAL A 23 -24.75 3.13 -3.78
CA VAL A 23 -24.57 1.87 -3.03
C VAL A 23 -23.28 1.88 -2.21
N PHE A 24 -22.13 2.12 -2.84
CA PHE A 24 -20.85 1.92 -2.16
C PHE A 24 -20.41 3.13 -1.33
N TYR A 25 -20.62 4.35 -1.81
CA TYR A 25 -20.20 5.55 -1.08
C TYR A 25 -20.78 5.62 0.35
N PRO A 26 -22.08 5.41 0.60
CA PRO A 26 -22.61 5.46 1.96
C PRO A 26 -22.01 4.41 2.90
N HIS A 27 -21.71 3.21 2.37
CA HIS A 27 -21.08 2.15 3.17
C HIS A 27 -19.64 2.49 3.53
N ILE A 28 -18.88 3.03 2.57
CA ILE A 28 -17.48 3.43 2.75
C ILE A 28 -17.37 4.56 3.77
N THR A 29 -18.16 5.62 3.61
CA THR A 29 -18.11 6.78 4.52
C THR A 29 -18.61 6.43 5.91
N LYS A 30 -19.63 5.56 6.02
CA LYS A 30 -20.05 5.03 7.31
C LYS A 30 -18.93 4.23 7.97
N PHE A 31 -18.23 3.36 7.24
CA PHE A 31 -17.10 2.63 7.79
C PHE A 31 -16.00 3.59 8.29
N LEU A 32 -15.55 4.53 7.47
CA LEU A 32 -14.50 5.49 7.84
C LEU A 32 -14.87 6.38 9.03
N SER A 33 -16.18 6.63 9.26
CA SER A 33 -16.65 7.44 10.39
C SER A 33 -16.88 6.66 11.67
N THR A 34 -17.19 5.36 11.59
CA THR A 34 -17.64 4.56 12.75
C THR A 34 -16.83 3.30 13.00
N HIS A 35 -16.05 2.85 12.02
CA HIS A 35 -15.33 1.57 12.07
C HIS A 35 -16.20 0.43 12.61
N ASN A 36 -17.40 0.29 12.03
CA ASN A 36 -18.43 -0.68 12.43
C ASN A 36 -18.91 -0.55 13.90
N GLY A 37 -18.88 0.65 14.43
CA GLY A 37 -19.27 0.92 15.83
C GLY A 37 -18.18 0.61 16.85
N ASN A 38 -16.94 0.47 16.41
CA ASN A 38 -15.82 0.32 17.31
C ASN A 38 -15.46 1.68 17.93
N GLU A 39 -15.43 1.76 19.25
CA GLU A 39 -15.10 2.98 19.99
C GLU A 39 -13.63 3.41 19.81
N CYS A 40 -12.78 2.52 19.33
CA CYS A 40 -11.37 2.79 19.07
C CYS A 40 -11.12 2.82 17.55
N ALA A 41 -11.16 4.00 16.96
CA ALA A 41 -10.91 4.18 15.52
C ALA A 41 -9.52 3.69 15.08
N LEU A 42 -8.52 3.75 15.95
CA LEU A 42 -7.17 3.22 15.73
C LEU A 42 -7.08 1.70 15.86
N HIS A 43 -8.15 1.05 16.29
CA HIS A 43 -8.21 -0.41 16.39
C HIS A 43 -8.17 -1.10 15.01
N TYR A 44 -8.86 -0.51 14.04
CA TYR A 44 -8.87 -1.09 12.72
C TYR A 44 -7.48 -1.03 12.07
N TRP A 45 -7.16 -2.10 11.38
CA TRP A 45 -5.91 -2.22 10.65
C TRP A 45 -5.87 -1.27 9.46
N LEU A 46 -4.68 -0.74 9.17
CA LEU A 46 -4.43 0.26 8.13
C LEU A 46 -4.97 -0.15 6.76
N ASN A 47 -4.87 -1.43 6.40
CA ASN A 47 -5.35 -1.91 5.11
C ASN A 47 -6.85 -1.65 4.88
N TRP A 48 -7.69 -1.73 5.93
CA TRP A 48 -9.12 -1.47 5.84
C TRP A 48 -9.41 -0.01 5.50
N ASP A 49 -8.76 0.90 6.21
CA ASP A 49 -8.91 2.33 5.96
C ASP A 49 -8.38 2.71 4.58
N LEU A 50 -7.20 2.20 4.19
CA LEU A 50 -6.63 2.47 2.87
C LEU A 50 -7.52 1.92 1.75
N SER A 51 -8.11 0.73 1.90
CA SER A 51 -9.06 0.18 0.93
C SER A 51 -10.29 1.07 0.79
N ALA A 52 -10.86 1.49 1.92
CA ALA A 52 -12.04 2.38 1.94
C ALA A 52 -11.74 3.75 1.33
N MET A 53 -10.61 4.36 1.67
CA MET A 53 -10.18 5.66 1.13
C MET A 53 -9.88 5.57 -0.38
N THR A 54 -9.23 4.50 -0.82
CA THR A 54 -8.95 4.26 -2.24
C THR A 54 -10.25 4.14 -3.05
N ALA A 55 -11.22 3.41 -2.51
CA ALA A 55 -12.56 3.32 -3.11
C ALA A 55 -13.28 4.67 -3.11
N LEU A 56 -13.24 5.43 -2.01
CA LEU A 56 -13.86 6.75 -1.91
C LEU A 56 -13.29 7.72 -2.96
N LEU A 57 -11.97 7.80 -3.08
CA LEU A 57 -11.30 8.65 -4.07
C LEU A 57 -11.66 8.22 -5.50
N SER A 58 -11.68 6.91 -5.76
CA SER A 58 -12.07 6.36 -7.07
C SER A 58 -13.51 6.74 -7.45
N ILE A 59 -14.44 6.69 -6.50
CA ILE A 59 -15.84 7.11 -6.70
C ILE A 59 -15.91 8.60 -7.01
N GLY A 60 -15.20 9.43 -6.26
CA GLY A 60 -15.15 10.86 -6.50
C GLY A 60 -14.63 11.20 -7.90
N ILE A 61 -13.55 10.57 -8.33
CA ILE A 61 -12.96 10.75 -9.67
C ILE A 61 -13.91 10.24 -10.76
N LEU A 62 -14.52 9.06 -10.59
CA LEU A 62 -15.47 8.51 -11.57
C LEU A 62 -16.70 9.39 -11.75
N ALA A 63 -17.21 9.94 -10.65
CA ALA A 63 -18.42 10.77 -10.63
C ALA A 63 -18.18 12.25 -10.98
N ASP A 64 -16.93 12.72 -11.10
CA ASP A 64 -16.53 14.12 -11.15
C ASP A 64 -17.02 14.92 -9.92
N ASP A 65 -16.95 14.31 -8.76
CA ASP A 65 -17.46 14.87 -7.52
C ASP A 65 -16.30 15.35 -6.62
N ASN A 66 -16.01 16.63 -6.68
CA ASN A 66 -14.95 17.26 -5.91
C ASN A 66 -15.16 17.15 -4.40
N PHE A 67 -16.40 17.02 -3.93
CA PHE A 67 -16.67 16.85 -2.50
C PHE A 67 -16.11 15.50 -2.02
N LYS A 68 -16.41 14.41 -2.74
CA LYS A 68 -15.92 13.07 -2.42
C LYS A 68 -14.40 12.94 -2.58
N ILE A 69 -13.83 13.60 -3.59
CA ILE A 69 -12.37 13.69 -3.77
C ILE A 69 -11.74 14.35 -2.55
N ASN A 70 -12.23 15.52 -2.16
CA ASN A 70 -11.72 16.25 -0.99
C ASN A 70 -11.93 15.48 0.32
N GLU A 71 -13.04 14.77 0.47
CA GLU A 71 -13.32 13.95 1.65
C GLU A 71 -12.24 12.86 1.83
N ALA A 72 -11.87 12.15 0.77
CA ALA A 72 -10.80 11.16 0.81
C ALA A 72 -9.43 11.78 1.14
N ILE A 73 -9.10 12.92 0.53
CA ILE A 73 -7.86 13.65 0.76
C ILE A 73 -7.78 14.17 2.19
N GLN A 74 -8.86 14.76 2.71
CA GLN A 74 -8.92 15.25 4.10
C GLN A 74 -8.83 14.11 5.10
N TYR A 75 -9.43 12.96 4.81
CA TYR A 75 -9.30 11.79 5.68
C TYR A 75 -7.84 11.29 5.75
N PHE A 76 -7.13 11.25 4.62
CA PHE A 76 -5.71 10.92 4.60
C PHE A 76 -4.86 11.85 5.45
N LYS A 77 -5.16 13.16 5.40
CA LYS A 77 -4.39 14.19 6.13
C LYS A 77 -4.77 14.27 7.61
N PHE A 78 -6.06 14.12 7.95
CA PHE A 78 -6.62 14.51 9.24
C PHE A 78 -7.70 13.56 9.79
N GLY A 79 -7.94 12.42 9.16
CA GLY A 79 -8.95 11.45 9.59
C GLY A 79 -8.69 10.89 10.99
N ILE A 80 -9.73 10.34 11.60
CA ILE A 80 -9.67 9.82 12.96
C ILE A 80 -9.04 8.42 13.04
N GLY A 81 -9.08 7.65 11.94
CA GLY A 81 -8.63 6.26 11.88
C GLY A 81 -7.19 6.11 11.40
N SER A 82 -6.82 4.86 11.18
CA SER A 82 -5.49 4.47 10.69
C SER A 82 -5.19 4.96 9.28
N GLY A 83 -6.20 5.32 8.50
CA GLY A 83 -6.02 5.91 7.16
C GLY A 83 -5.44 7.33 7.17
N ASN A 84 -5.49 8.03 8.29
CA ASN A 84 -4.66 9.21 8.49
C ASN A 84 -3.20 8.77 8.50
N ILE A 85 -2.38 9.36 7.62
CA ILE A 85 -1.01 8.88 7.43
C ILE A 85 -0.16 8.94 8.70
N GLY A 86 -0.39 9.92 9.58
CA GLY A 86 0.29 10.00 10.87
C GLY A 86 -0.10 8.88 11.83
N ASN A 87 -1.37 8.42 11.78
CA ASN A 87 -1.84 7.28 12.57
C ASN A 87 -1.43 5.94 11.94
N GLY A 88 -1.49 5.85 10.61
CA GLY A 88 -1.13 4.64 9.87
C GLY A 88 0.37 4.34 9.89
N VAL A 89 1.19 5.38 9.99
CA VAL A 89 2.65 5.30 10.08
C VAL A 89 3.13 6.07 11.33
N PRO A 90 2.89 5.52 12.53
CA PRO A 90 3.08 6.26 13.78
C PRO A 90 4.55 6.56 14.11
N PHE A 91 5.48 5.79 13.59
CA PHE A 91 6.90 5.95 13.93
C PHE A 91 7.75 6.13 12.67
N ILE A 92 8.63 7.13 12.71
CA ILE A 92 9.67 7.35 11.71
C ILE A 92 11.02 7.04 12.37
N HIS A 93 11.78 6.20 11.72
CA HIS A 93 13.13 5.82 12.11
C HIS A 93 14.14 6.33 11.10
N LEU A 94 15.37 6.54 11.53
CA LEU A 94 16.48 6.75 10.63
C LEU A 94 17.09 5.39 10.27
N ASP A 95 17.24 5.15 8.98
CA ASP A 95 17.90 3.93 8.51
C ASP A 95 19.39 3.95 8.84
N PRO A 96 19.92 3.00 9.60
CA PRO A 96 21.34 2.95 9.95
C PRO A 96 22.25 2.72 8.73
N ASP A 97 21.73 2.15 7.64
CA ASP A 97 22.54 1.82 6.47
C ASP A 97 22.60 2.97 5.45
N SER A 98 21.48 3.66 5.23
CA SER A 98 21.35 4.70 4.20
C SER A 98 21.18 6.11 4.75
N ASN A 99 20.87 6.26 6.03
CA ASN A 99 20.50 7.52 6.66
C ASN A 99 19.23 8.15 6.10
N GLU A 100 18.39 7.36 5.42
CA GLU A 100 17.06 7.78 4.94
C GLU A 100 15.98 7.48 5.98
N MET A 101 14.80 8.07 5.80
CA MET A 101 13.67 7.82 6.69
C MET A 101 12.98 6.49 6.37
N LEU A 102 12.69 5.72 7.41
CA LEU A 102 11.93 4.48 7.37
C LEU A 102 10.67 4.61 8.24
N GLY A 103 9.50 4.42 7.63
CA GLY A 103 8.20 4.56 8.29
C GLY A 103 7.63 3.23 8.77
N GLN A 104 7.69 2.96 10.06
CA GLN A 104 7.04 1.80 10.65
C GLN A 104 5.53 1.98 10.62
N CYS A 105 4.84 1.20 9.80
CA CYS A 105 3.39 1.25 9.72
C CYS A 105 2.71 0.39 10.81
N GLN A 106 1.44 0.65 11.02
CA GLN A 106 0.61 -0.05 11.99
C GLN A 106 0.60 -1.58 11.76
N GLU A 107 0.65 -2.03 10.50
CA GLU A 107 0.66 -3.45 10.14
C GLU A 107 2.01 -4.14 10.34
N SER A 108 3.09 -3.38 10.56
CA SER A 108 4.44 -3.95 10.65
C SER A 108 4.60 -5.01 11.74
N GLY A 109 3.89 -4.85 12.85
CA GLY A 109 3.90 -5.82 13.95
C GLY A 109 2.95 -7.00 13.74
N ARG A 110 2.03 -6.91 12.77
CA ARG A 110 1.05 -7.95 12.47
C ARG A 110 1.66 -9.03 11.56
N ASP A 111 1.71 -8.78 10.29
CA ASP A 111 2.27 -9.68 9.27
C ASP A 111 2.67 -8.92 8.00
N GLN A 112 3.50 -9.55 7.17
CA GLN A 112 4.02 -8.87 5.98
C GLN A 112 3.08 -8.97 4.77
N GLY A 113 2.17 -9.92 4.72
CA GLY A 113 1.12 -9.96 3.71
C GLY A 113 0.26 -8.69 3.76
N HIS A 114 -0.19 -8.29 4.96
CA HIS A 114 -0.94 -7.04 5.15
C HIS A 114 -0.05 -5.79 5.01
N ALA A 115 1.19 -5.81 5.48
CA ALA A 115 2.09 -4.67 5.33
C ALA A 115 2.36 -4.37 3.83
N THR A 116 2.62 -5.38 3.01
CA THR A 116 2.78 -5.20 1.55
C THR A 116 1.47 -4.83 0.84
N LEU A 117 0.31 -5.31 1.32
CA LEU A 117 -1.00 -4.85 0.86
C LEU A 117 -1.17 -3.35 1.10
N CYS A 118 -0.79 -2.86 2.29
CA CYS A 118 -0.83 -1.42 2.58
C CYS A 118 0.05 -0.61 1.64
N VAL A 119 1.25 -1.09 1.29
CA VAL A 119 2.11 -0.42 0.29
C VAL A 119 1.39 -0.28 -1.05
N SER A 120 0.74 -1.31 -1.54
CA SER A 120 0.06 -1.28 -2.83
C SER A 120 -1.18 -0.38 -2.83
N LEU A 121 -1.97 -0.40 -1.76
CA LEU A 121 -3.13 0.48 -1.59
C LEU A 121 -2.70 1.94 -1.45
N LEU A 122 -1.68 2.22 -0.65
CA LEU A 122 -1.12 3.55 -0.46
C LEU A 122 -0.55 4.12 -1.76
N GLY A 123 0.23 3.34 -2.50
CA GLY A 123 0.75 3.73 -3.81
C GLY A 123 -0.36 4.06 -4.79
N THR A 124 -1.40 3.22 -4.86
CA THR A 124 -2.58 3.45 -5.71
C THR A 124 -3.33 4.71 -5.31
N PHE A 125 -3.57 4.91 -4.03
CA PHE A 125 -4.22 6.10 -3.49
C PHE A 125 -3.43 7.37 -3.84
N CYS A 126 -2.13 7.38 -3.56
CA CYS A 126 -1.26 8.54 -3.86
C CYS A 126 -1.15 8.83 -5.36
N GLN A 127 -1.15 7.79 -6.22
CA GLN A 127 -1.16 7.99 -7.66
C GLN A 127 -2.47 8.63 -8.14
N MET A 128 -3.60 8.19 -7.61
CA MET A 128 -4.89 8.81 -7.92
C MET A 128 -4.97 10.26 -7.43
N ALA A 129 -4.49 10.52 -6.21
CA ALA A 129 -4.41 11.87 -5.64
C ALA A 129 -3.54 12.78 -6.51
N LYS A 130 -2.37 12.32 -6.93
CA LYS A 130 -1.49 13.05 -7.85
C LYS A 130 -2.19 13.39 -9.18
N ASN A 131 -2.98 12.46 -9.72
CA ASN A 131 -3.71 12.68 -10.97
C ASN A 131 -4.80 13.77 -10.85
N VAL A 132 -5.23 14.09 -9.64
CA VAL A 132 -6.17 15.20 -9.36
C VAL A 132 -5.48 16.44 -8.76
N GLY A 133 -4.15 16.46 -8.74
CA GLY A 133 -3.34 17.62 -8.35
C GLY A 133 -2.96 17.68 -6.86
N GLU A 134 -3.04 16.56 -6.13
CA GLU A 134 -2.71 16.48 -4.70
C GLU A 134 -1.43 15.64 -4.46
N ASP A 135 -0.44 16.25 -3.82
CA ASP A 135 0.89 15.67 -3.61
C ASP A 135 1.00 14.87 -2.30
N LEU A 136 0.13 13.88 -2.14
CA LEU A 136 0.02 13.13 -0.88
C LEU A 136 1.19 12.19 -0.60
N PHE A 137 1.89 11.73 -1.63
CA PHE A 137 3.04 10.83 -1.46
C PHE A 137 4.21 11.48 -0.72
N ILE A 138 4.34 12.80 -0.85
CA ILE A 138 5.36 13.61 -0.17
C ILE A 138 4.82 14.42 1.01
N PHE A 139 3.53 14.30 1.31
CA PHE A 139 2.90 14.96 2.46
C PHE A 139 3.51 14.45 3.78
N ASP A 140 3.56 15.31 4.79
CA ASP A 140 4.12 15.01 6.12
C ASP A 140 5.56 14.47 6.04
N ASP A 141 6.43 15.25 5.40
CA ASP A 141 7.85 14.93 5.18
C ASP A 141 8.10 13.61 4.41
N GLY A 142 7.13 13.18 3.59
CA GLY A 142 7.25 11.95 2.80
C GLY A 142 6.97 10.68 3.59
N ARG A 143 6.14 10.75 4.60
CA ARG A 143 5.77 9.61 5.46
C ARG A 143 5.25 8.40 4.68
N ALA A 144 4.54 8.62 3.58
CA ALA A 144 4.11 7.54 2.68
C ALA A 144 5.28 6.81 2.01
N LEU A 145 6.27 7.55 1.49
CA LEU A 145 7.48 6.97 0.94
C LEU A 145 8.28 6.22 2.01
N ALA A 146 8.46 6.83 3.18
CA ALA A 146 9.17 6.21 4.30
C ALA A 146 8.55 4.86 4.71
N MET A 147 7.21 4.74 4.70
CA MET A 147 6.52 3.47 4.93
C MET A 147 6.87 2.44 3.84
N CYS A 148 6.81 2.84 2.58
CA CYS A 148 7.13 1.94 1.48
C CYS A 148 8.58 1.42 1.58
N GLU A 149 9.53 2.26 1.93
CA GLU A 149 10.94 1.89 2.10
C GLU A 149 11.15 0.94 3.29
N TYR A 150 10.48 1.18 4.42
CA TYR A 150 10.53 0.28 5.58
C TYR A 150 10.04 -1.13 5.24
N VAL A 151 8.87 -1.23 4.63
CA VAL A 151 8.28 -2.51 4.23
C VAL A 151 9.13 -3.19 3.16
N ALA A 152 9.63 -2.43 2.18
CA ALA A 152 10.52 -2.95 1.14
C ALA A 152 11.78 -3.56 1.74
N LYS A 153 12.48 -2.83 2.61
CA LYS A 153 13.73 -3.26 3.26
C LYS A 153 13.53 -4.56 4.02
N TYR A 154 12.50 -4.64 4.85
CA TYR A 154 12.23 -5.84 5.63
C TYR A 154 11.92 -7.06 4.75
N ASN A 155 11.14 -6.87 3.71
CA ASN A 155 10.69 -7.98 2.84
C ASN A 155 11.76 -8.48 1.86
N ILE A 156 12.79 -7.69 1.54
CA ILE A 156 13.92 -8.13 0.72
C ILE A 156 14.59 -9.37 1.35
N GLY A 157 14.90 -9.32 2.63
CA GLY A 157 15.53 -10.44 3.34
C GLY A 157 14.66 -11.69 3.40
N GLY A 158 13.33 -11.54 3.53
CA GLY A 158 12.38 -12.65 3.52
C GLY A 158 12.36 -13.41 2.21
N ALA A 159 12.56 -12.75 1.10
CA ALA A 159 12.62 -13.36 -0.23
C ALA A 159 13.76 -14.38 -0.36
N GLU A 160 14.84 -14.28 0.41
CA GLU A 160 15.93 -15.27 0.46
C GLU A 160 15.56 -16.53 1.24
N THR A 161 14.79 -16.39 2.31
CA THR A 161 14.52 -17.52 3.23
C THR A 161 13.55 -18.55 2.67
N GLY A 162 12.83 -18.20 1.60
CA GLY A 162 12.00 -19.15 0.85
C GLY A 162 10.66 -19.49 1.47
N SER A 163 10.17 -18.70 2.40
CA SER A 163 8.79 -18.82 2.91
C SER A 163 7.75 -18.27 1.94
N SER A 164 8.18 -17.50 0.94
CA SER A 164 7.32 -16.99 -0.13
C SER A 164 6.86 -18.12 -1.05
N SER A 165 5.59 -18.11 -1.41
CA SER A 165 5.02 -18.94 -2.48
C SER A 165 5.48 -18.53 -3.88
N ALA A 166 6.25 -17.43 -3.98
CA ALA A 166 6.76 -16.92 -5.25
C ALA A 166 7.71 -17.91 -5.91
N SER A 167 7.62 -18.00 -7.22
CA SER A 167 8.46 -18.87 -8.05
C SER A 167 9.93 -18.41 -8.15
N TRP A 168 10.26 -17.24 -7.64
CA TRP A 168 11.60 -16.67 -7.63
C TRP A 168 11.97 -16.14 -6.24
N LYS A 169 13.25 -16.04 -5.99
CA LYS A 169 13.83 -15.56 -4.73
C LYS A 169 14.80 -14.43 -5.01
N MET A 170 14.76 -13.42 -4.16
CA MET A 170 15.82 -12.42 -4.15
C MET A 170 17.04 -12.96 -3.43
N THR A 171 18.19 -12.89 -4.05
CA THR A 171 19.47 -13.32 -3.49
C THR A 171 20.37 -12.13 -3.18
N GLY A 172 21.26 -12.24 -2.21
CA GLY A 172 22.22 -11.20 -1.85
C GLY A 172 21.70 -10.14 -0.88
N PHE A 173 20.46 -10.28 -0.39
CA PHE A 173 19.88 -9.38 0.61
C PHE A 173 19.49 -10.18 1.85
N ARG A 174 20.14 -9.89 2.96
CA ARG A 174 19.84 -10.50 4.25
C ARG A 174 19.58 -9.41 5.28
N TYR A 175 18.33 -9.29 5.66
CA TYR A 175 17.92 -8.46 6.78
C TYR A 175 17.27 -9.35 7.83
N THR A 176 17.72 -9.22 9.07
CA THR A 176 17.07 -9.83 10.23
C THR A 176 16.16 -8.81 10.89
N ASP A 177 15.37 -9.25 11.85
CA ASP A 177 14.51 -8.30 12.59
C ASP A 177 15.31 -7.26 13.36
N ASN A 178 16.54 -7.61 13.75
CA ASN A 178 17.44 -6.72 14.47
C ASN A 178 18.09 -5.67 13.57
N ASP A 179 18.01 -5.82 12.25
CA ASP A 179 18.58 -4.89 11.28
C ASP A 179 17.67 -3.69 11.01
N LEU A 180 16.38 -3.77 11.44
CA LEU A 180 15.42 -2.72 11.31
C LEU A 180 14.99 -2.18 12.66
N PRO A 181 15.06 -0.86 12.86
CA PRO A 181 14.54 -0.25 14.08
C PRO A 181 13.03 -0.48 14.20
N TYR A 182 12.58 -0.82 15.40
CA TYR A 182 11.18 -1.05 15.69
C TYR A 182 10.80 -0.43 17.03
N THR A 183 9.69 0.28 17.06
CA THR A 183 9.07 0.78 18.28
C THR A 183 7.83 -0.02 18.59
N THR A 184 7.70 -0.52 19.81
CA THR A 184 6.51 -1.24 20.26
C THR A 184 5.25 -0.45 19.94
N TYR A 185 4.35 -1.08 19.19
CA TYR A 185 3.06 -0.49 18.85
C TYR A 185 1.96 -1.12 19.67
N THR A 186 1.19 -0.28 20.35
CA THR A 186 0.04 -0.71 21.16
C THR A 186 -1.21 0.04 20.72
N ASN A 187 -2.28 -0.70 20.49
CA ASN A 187 -3.62 -0.17 20.23
C ASN A 187 -4.68 -1.02 20.95
N CYS A 188 -5.95 -0.82 20.65
CA CYS A 188 -7.05 -1.54 21.28
C CYS A 188 -7.11 -3.04 20.95
N SER A 189 -6.39 -3.50 19.92
CA SER A 189 -6.30 -4.92 19.55
C SER A 189 -5.17 -5.67 20.27
N GLY A 190 -4.20 -4.95 20.84
CA GLY A 190 -3.06 -5.56 21.50
C GLY A 190 -1.77 -4.76 21.39
N SER A 191 -0.69 -5.43 21.68
CA SER A 191 0.67 -4.88 21.62
C SER A 191 1.59 -5.78 20.81
N TRP A 192 2.39 -5.16 19.96
CA TRP A 192 3.40 -5.81 19.13
C TRP A 192 4.75 -5.19 19.45
N ASP A 193 5.67 -6.03 19.86
CA ASP A 193 7.01 -5.69 20.37
C ASP A 193 8.12 -5.87 19.34
N THR A 194 7.82 -6.48 18.20
CA THR A 194 8.75 -6.68 17.09
C THR A 194 8.00 -6.78 15.76
N ILE A 195 8.72 -6.67 14.65
CA ILE A 195 8.16 -6.86 13.31
C ILE A 195 7.58 -8.26 13.19
N SER A 196 6.41 -8.40 12.55
CA SER A 196 5.71 -9.68 12.34
C SER A 196 5.42 -10.47 13.62
N ALA A 197 5.30 -9.80 14.77
CA ALA A 197 5.10 -10.45 16.06
C ALA A 197 3.88 -11.37 16.09
N GLN A 198 2.76 -10.95 15.49
CA GLN A 198 1.54 -11.76 15.44
C GLN A 198 1.74 -13.00 14.57
N GLU A 199 2.26 -12.81 13.36
CA GLU A 199 2.51 -13.88 12.41
C GLU A 199 3.45 -14.96 12.97
N ARG A 200 4.52 -14.54 13.67
CA ARG A 200 5.46 -15.47 14.31
C ARG A 200 4.83 -16.26 15.47
N ARG A 201 3.97 -15.64 16.26
CA ARG A 201 3.22 -16.33 17.32
C ARG A 201 2.33 -17.44 16.74
N GLU A 202 1.89 -17.27 15.49
CA GLU A 202 1.11 -18.27 14.74
C GLU A 202 1.98 -19.28 13.98
N GLY A 203 3.31 -19.17 14.04
CA GLY A 203 4.24 -20.03 13.32
C GLY A 203 4.21 -19.83 11.80
N LYS A 204 3.83 -18.63 11.35
CA LYS A 204 3.75 -18.25 9.94
C LYS A 204 4.86 -17.24 9.60
N ASP A 205 5.16 -17.13 8.33
CA ASP A 205 6.07 -16.14 7.78
C ASP A 205 5.65 -15.80 6.34
N SER A 206 5.03 -14.64 6.13
CA SER A 206 4.66 -14.09 4.82
C SER A 206 5.69 -13.10 4.27
N ARG A 207 6.85 -13.01 4.91
CA ARG A 207 7.93 -12.13 4.52
C ARG A 207 8.44 -12.45 3.12
N GLY A 208 8.63 -11.43 2.31
CA GLY A 208 9.17 -11.57 0.95
C GLY A 208 8.15 -11.97 -0.11
N GLU A 209 6.86 -11.90 0.18
CA GLU A 209 5.82 -12.08 -0.84
C GLU A 209 5.96 -11.05 -1.96
N VAL A 210 5.89 -11.54 -3.20
CA VAL A 210 5.92 -10.70 -4.39
C VAL A 210 4.54 -10.09 -4.59
N ARG A 211 4.48 -8.76 -4.49
CA ARG A 211 3.27 -7.98 -4.78
C ARG A 211 3.59 -6.90 -5.83
N PRO A 212 2.78 -6.71 -6.86
CA PRO A 212 3.09 -5.83 -7.99
C PRO A 212 2.85 -4.34 -7.65
N ALA A 213 3.50 -3.82 -6.61
CA ALA A 213 3.36 -2.44 -6.13
C ALA A 213 4.63 -1.60 -6.32
N TRP A 214 5.77 -2.23 -6.43
CA TRP A 214 7.06 -1.57 -6.28
C TRP A 214 7.42 -0.64 -7.43
N GLU A 215 7.04 -0.97 -8.67
CA GLU A 215 7.26 -0.08 -9.81
C GLU A 215 6.49 1.23 -9.65
N LEU A 216 5.24 1.16 -9.18
CA LEU A 216 4.43 2.35 -8.89
C LEU A 216 5.06 3.22 -7.80
N VAL A 217 5.52 2.62 -6.69
CA VAL A 217 6.19 3.31 -5.60
C VAL A 217 7.47 4.01 -6.09
N ASN A 218 8.33 3.27 -6.80
CA ASN A 218 9.57 3.83 -7.36
C ASN A 218 9.27 4.97 -8.35
N ARG A 219 8.22 4.83 -9.18
CA ARG A 219 7.81 5.89 -10.10
C ARG A 219 7.33 7.13 -9.38
N LEU A 220 6.50 6.98 -8.35
CA LEU A 220 6.05 8.11 -7.54
C LEU A 220 7.24 8.84 -6.91
N ALA A 221 8.20 8.12 -6.32
CA ALA A 221 9.40 8.73 -5.77
C ALA A 221 10.16 9.54 -6.83
N GLN A 222 10.42 8.97 -8.01
CA GLN A 222 11.10 9.65 -9.11
C GLN A 222 10.36 10.90 -9.59
N ASP A 223 9.03 10.86 -9.66
CA ASP A 223 8.23 11.99 -10.11
C ASP A 223 8.31 13.18 -9.16
N TYR A 224 8.57 12.93 -7.88
CA TYR A 224 8.81 13.96 -6.87
C TYR A 224 10.31 14.24 -6.62
N GLY A 225 11.21 13.69 -7.43
CA GLY A 225 12.65 13.86 -7.27
C GLY A 225 13.20 13.27 -5.96
N LYS A 226 12.54 12.23 -5.43
CA LYS A 226 12.95 11.52 -4.23
C LYS A 226 13.68 10.23 -4.57
N SER A 227 14.55 9.78 -3.66
CA SER A 227 15.16 8.46 -3.72
C SER A 227 14.19 7.40 -3.16
N SER A 228 14.18 6.22 -3.78
CA SER A 228 13.54 5.02 -3.26
C SER A 228 14.55 3.88 -3.33
N ILE A 229 15.29 3.65 -2.26
CA ILE A 229 16.42 2.72 -2.26
C ILE A 229 15.91 1.28 -2.33
N TYR A 230 15.09 0.90 -1.36
CA TYR A 230 14.66 -0.49 -1.19
C TYR A 230 13.52 -0.87 -2.14
N ALA A 231 12.58 0.03 -2.39
CA ALA A 231 11.57 -0.18 -3.42
C ALA A 231 12.21 -0.33 -4.81
N LYS A 232 13.27 0.43 -5.11
CA LYS A 232 14.03 0.25 -6.36
C LYS A 232 14.73 -1.10 -6.43
N MET A 233 15.28 -1.62 -5.35
CA MET A 233 15.86 -2.98 -5.32
C MET A 233 14.82 -4.04 -5.68
N TRP A 234 13.59 -3.91 -5.18
CA TRP A 234 12.47 -4.76 -5.60
C TRP A 234 12.19 -4.64 -7.10
N VAL A 235 12.11 -3.41 -7.62
CA VAL A 235 11.89 -3.15 -9.05
C VAL A 235 12.96 -3.81 -9.90
N ASP A 236 14.24 -3.58 -9.58
CA ASP A 236 15.36 -4.14 -10.34
C ASP A 236 15.27 -5.68 -10.36
N LYS A 237 14.91 -6.29 -9.24
CA LYS A 237 14.78 -7.74 -9.13
C LYS A 237 13.57 -8.28 -9.88
N MET A 238 12.44 -7.59 -9.83
CA MET A 238 11.25 -7.97 -10.59
C MET A 238 11.50 -7.87 -12.10
N ARG A 239 12.20 -6.84 -12.55
CA ARG A 239 12.59 -6.68 -13.97
C ARG A 239 13.59 -7.77 -14.41
N GLU A 240 14.55 -8.13 -13.55
CA GLU A 240 15.44 -9.26 -13.80
C GLU A 240 14.64 -10.57 -13.94
N ASN A 241 13.66 -10.79 -13.07
CA ASN A 241 12.78 -11.95 -13.12
C ASN A 241 11.95 -11.97 -14.40
N ALA A 242 11.37 -10.85 -14.82
CA ALA A 242 10.61 -10.71 -16.06
C ALA A 242 11.48 -10.97 -17.30
N SER A 243 12.74 -10.51 -17.31
CA SER A 243 13.68 -10.75 -18.41
C SER A 243 14.02 -12.23 -18.62
N ARG A 244 13.81 -13.07 -17.60
CA ARG A 244 13.97 -14.53 -17.65
C ARG A 244 12.69 -15.28 -18.05
N GLY A 245 11.65 -14.55 -18.49
CA GLY A 245 10.36 -15.12 -18.88
C GLY A 245 9.40 -15.40 -17.73
N ASN A 246 9.71 -14.92 -16.51
CA ASN A 246 8.80 -14.95 -15.39
C ASN A 246 8.00 -13.65 -15.34
N SER A 247 6.94 -13.61 -14.53
CA SER A 247 6.18 -12.38 -14.32
C SER A 247 6.96 -11.37 -13.47
N ASP A 248 6.68 -10.09 -13.67
CA ASP A 248 7.18 -8.98 -12.85
C ASP A 248 6.34 -8.75 -11.57
N GLY A 249 5.70 -9.80 -11.06
CA GLY A 249 4.72 -9.70 -9.99
C GLY A 249 3.32 -9.35 -10.49
N GLY A 250 3.05 -9.59 -11.79
CA GLY A 250 1.76 -9.37 -12.41
C GLY A 250 0.65 -10.25 -11.87
N ALA A 251 -0.55 -10.01 -12.37
CA ALA A 251 -1.77 -10.67 -11.90
C ALA A 251 -1.63 -12.19 -11.81
N GLY A 252 -1.80 -12.73 -10.61
CA GLY A 252 -1.79 -14.15 -10.35
C GLY A 252 -0.49 -14.75 -9.85
N ASP A 253 0.65 -14.07 -10.00
CA ASP A 253 1.94 -14.65 -9.61
C ASP A 253 2.23 -14.57 -8.11
N TYR A 254 1.66 -13.60 -7.41
CA TYR A 254 1.85 -13.48 -5.96
C TYR A 254 0.85 -14.30 -5.14
N GLY A 255 -0.08 -14.98 -5.81
CA GLY A 255 -0.99 -15.94 -5.21
C GLY A 255 -2.11 -15.33 -4.36
N PRO A 256 -2.95 -16.19 -3.77
CA PRO A 256 -4.07 -15.79 -2.94
C PRO A 256 -3.64 -15.55 -1.49
N ASN A 257 -2.86 -14.51 -1.27
CA ASN A 257 -2.52 -14.08 0.09
C ASN A 257 -3.59 -13.13 0.66
N SER A 258 -3.23 -12.39 1.68
CA SER A 258 -4.07 -11.35 2.27
C SER A 258 -4.52 -10.33 1.21
N GLY A 259 -5.75 -10.39 0.82
CA GLY A 259 -6.33 -9.61 -0.27
C GLY A 259 -6.16 -10.21 -1.67
N GLY A 260 -5.55 -11.37 -1.81
CA GLY A 260 -5.09 -12.05 -3.01
C GLY A 260 -5.72 -11.66 -4.35
N TYR A 261 -4.90 -11.52 -5.38
CA TYR A 261 -5.29 -11.03 -6.71
C TYR A 261 -5.89 -9.61 -6.75
N ASP A 262 -5.64 -8.82 -5.71
CA ASP A 262 -6.16 -7.46 -5.54
C ASP A 262 -5.38 -6.39 -6.33
N GLN A 263 -4.24 -6.74 -6.91
CA GLN A 263 -3.42 -5.88 -7.74
C GLN A 263 -3.39 -6.37 -9.20
N LEU A 264 -3.53 -5.44 -10.14
CA LEU A 264 -3.56 -5.79 -11.56
C LEU A 264 -2.23 -6.32 -12.09
N GLY A 265 -1.12 -6.01 -11.44
CA GLY A 265 0.20 -6.29 -11.98
C GLY A 265 0.56 -5.39 -13.16
N PHE A 266 1.48 -5.86 -14.02
CA PHE A 266 1.98 -5.10 -15.17
C PHE A 266 2.60 -3.75 -14.78
N GLY A 267 3.17 -3.65 -13.57
CA GLY A 267 3.72 -2.41 -13.02
C GLY A 267 4.82 -1.84 -13.91
N THR A 268 5.69 -2.67 -14.44
CA THR A 268 6.75 -2.25 -15.36
C THR A 268 6.17 -1.62 -16.63
N LEU A 269 5.13 -2.23 -17.22
CA LEU A 269 4.47 -1.68 -18.40
C LEU A 269 3.78 -0.34 -18.12
N MET A 270 3.17 -0.21 -16.93
CA MET A 270 2.34 0.95 -16.60
C MET A 270 3.16 2.13 -16.07
N PHE A 271 4.21 1.88 -15.33
CA PHE A 271 4.87 2.90 -14.49
C PHE A 271 6.37 3.06 -14.76
N ALA A 272 7.06 2.12 -15.44
CA ALA A 272 8.47 2.30 -15.74
C ALA A 272 8.71 3.54 -16.59
N LYS A 273 9.76 4.29 -16.25
CA LYS A 273 10.35 5.29 -17.15
C LYS A 273 11.40 4.60 -18.03
N GLU A 274 11.40 4.93 -19.32
CA GLU A 274 12.51 4.66 -20.22
C GLU A 274 13.76 5.44 -19.82
#